data_236fc99e9f5f851f1e5719226a6ffa6b
#
_entry.id   236fc99e9f5f851f1e5719226a6ffa6b
#
_cell.length_a   1.000
_cell.length_b   1.000
_cell.length_c   1.000
_cell.angle_alpha   90.00
_cell.angle_beta   90.00
_cell.angle_gamma   90.00
#
_symmetry.space_group_name_H-M   'P 1'
#
loop_
_entity.id
_entity.type
_entity.pdbx_description
1 polymer ?
#
loop_
_entity_poly.entity_id
_entity_poly.type
_entity_poly.pdbx_seq_one_letter_code
_entity_poly.pdbx_strand_id
1 'polypeptide(L)'
;MLDGRRSNSILPTSLSPNSLTTPPFFFHGGHGTTVPDNLYLLLPLTSAILYAIGSLGLRAAAQEGVSPWRSIFMANVISAAAFQIYLRGWPTPEVPAEWLPVLGLGLLFFCGNILTVLSLTYGDVSIATPVLAAKVVIVVAMLAVLGDGNVTGTTWVAGGLTVAGVGLLQIQGKNHPRHHHVLLTILLSLAASTCFAGFDIGVQSLSARHGFHRVAPYAILTAAVLSLALLPLCNMRYREIPTKAKRFIWIGAGLVTLQATLLIYSLGTFQDAAGINIVYGSRGLWGIFMVWAIGKHFGNRELQTNRGVFKFRIAGALCIVTAIGLVFM
;
A
#
# COMPACT_ATOMS: atom_id res chain seq x y z
N MET A 1 57.21 58.42 -15.02
CA MET A 1 56.16 59.32 -14.52
C MET A 1 54.83 58.72 -14.93
N LEU A 2 54.14 58.11 -13.97
CA LEU A 2 52.70 58.10 -13.73
C LEU A 2 51.81 57.46 -14.85
N ASP A 3 50.88 56.63 -14.65
CA ASP A 3 50.12 56.25 -13.47
C ASP A 3 49.27 55.00 -13.81
N GLY A 4 49.15 54.13 -12.85
CA GLY A 4 48.38 52.92 -12.99
C GLY A 4 46.89 53.15 -12.74
N ARG A 5 46.04 52.54 -13.49
CA ARG A 5 44.69 52.20 -13.08
C ARG A 5 44.37 50.76 -13.35
N ARG A 6 44.33 49.98 -12.29
CA ARG A 6 43.70 48.64 -12.25
C ARG A 6 42.18 48.84 -12.37
N SER A 7 41.58 48.31 -13.40
CA SER A 7 40.14 48.11 -13.46
C SER A 7 39.82 46.68 -12.96
N ASN A 8 39.20 46.61 -11.77
CA ASN A 8 38.63 45.37 -11.23
C ASN A 8 37.41 44.97 -12.09
N SER A 9 37.54 43.94 -12.88
CA SER A 9 36.43 43.24 -13.46
C SER A 9 35.81 42.32 -12.39
N ILE A 10 34.66 42.71 -11.86
CA ILE A 10 33.82 41.91 -11.01
C ILE A 10 33.19 40.83 -11.88
N LEU A 11 33.59 39.58 -11.66
CA LEU A 11 32.91 38.40 -12.20
C LEU A 11 31.60 38.21 -11.40
N PRO A 12 30.44 37.99 -12.05
CA PRO A 12 29.24 37.61 -11.34
C PRO A 12 29.35 36.16 -10.86
N THR A 13 29.26 36.00 -9.57
CA THR A 13 29.18 34.73 -8.84
C THR A 13 28.00 33.88 -9.29
N SER A 14 28.32 32.66 -9.63
CA SER A 14 27.56 31.41 -9.48
C SER A 14 26.02 31.50 -9.45
N LEU A 15 25.40 31.18 -10.57
CA LEU A 15 24.04 30.68 -10.63
C LEU A 15 23.94 29.35 -9.86
N SER A 16 23.16 29.34 -8.79
CA SER A 16 22.79 28.16 -8.04
C SER A 16 21.89 27.27 -8.92
N PRO A 17 22.16 25.96 -9.05
CA PRO A 17 21.32 25.06 -9.82
C PRO A 17 20.22 24.45 -8.95
N ASN A 18 19.27 25.25 -8.50
CA ASN A 18 18.09 24.70 -7.80
C ASN A 18 16.85 25.57 -8.03
N SER A 19 16.32 25.48 -9.26
CA SER A 19 14.93 25.80 -9.54
C SER A 19 14.31 24.65 -10.32
N LEU A 20 14.16 23.49 -9.65
CA LEU A 20 13.33 22.41 -10.14
C LEU A 20 11.87 22.88 -9.97
N THR A 21 11.26 23.28 -11.08
CA THR A 21 9.84 23.58 -11.20
C THR A 21 9.02 22.36 -10.80
N THR A 22 8.39 22.44 -9.62
CA THR A 22 7.33 21.53 -9.21
C THR A 22 6.12 21.71 -10.11
N PRO A 23 5.42 20.64 -10.53
CA PRO A 23 4.24 20.74 -11.38
C PRO A 23 3.08 21.44 -10.65
N PRO A 24 2.21 22.19 -11.36
CA PRO A 24 1.22 23.10 -10.79
C PRO A 24 -0.05 22.45 -10.23
N PHE A 25 -0.03 21.17 -9.98
CA PHE A 25 -1.17 20.47 -9.38
C PHE A 25 -0.72 19.75 -8.12
N PHE A 26 -0.91 20.32 -6.99
CA PHE A 26 -0.98 19.88 -5.60
C PHE A 26 -0.14 20.76 -4.66
N PHE A 27 -0.87 21.58 -3.93
CA PHE A 27 -0.49 22.27 -2.68
C PHE A 27 0.94 22.79 -2.57
N HIS A 28 1.22 23.93 -3.20
CA HIS A 28 2.21 24.85 -2.66
C HIS A 28 1.64 25.43 -1.37
N GLY A 29 2.23 25.09 -0.25
CA GLY A 29 2.01 25.79 1.01
C GLY A 29 2.48 27.24 0.89
N GLY A 30 1.62 28.09 0.32
CA GLY A 30 1.73 29.54 0.43
C GLY A 30 1.41 29.91 1.88
N HIS A 31 2.25 30.71 2.49
CA HIS A 31 2.06 31.29 3.81
C HIS A 31 0.62 31.75 4.02
N GLY A 32 -0.10 31.14 4.98
CA GLY A 32 -1.36 31.73 5.47
C GLY A 32 -2.51 30.81 5.81
N THR A 33 -2.42 29.48 5.61
CA THR A 33 -3.43 28.57 6.17
C THR A 33 -2.76 27.55 7.06
N THR A 34 -3.15 27.51 8.33
CA THR A 34 -2.76 26.47 9.30
C THR A 34 -3.45 25.15 8.92
N VAL A 35 -3.00 24.52 7.82
CA VAL A 35 -3.36 23.15 7.52
C VAL A 35 -2.56 22.29 8.51
N PRO A 36 -3.19 21.43 9.33
CA PRO A 36 -2.47 20.57 10.25
C PRO A 36 -1.45 19.72 9.48
N ASP A 37 -0.20 19.68 9.97
CA ASP A 37 0.92 18.96 9.33
C ASP A 37 0.59 17.48 9.04
N ASN A 38 -0.38 16.91 9.75
CA ASN A 38 -0.80 15.52 9.64
C ASN A 38 -1.97 15.26 8.65
N LEU A 39 -2.42 16.27 7.89
CA LEU A 39 -3.57 16.10 6.97
C LEU A 39 -3.30 15.07 5.85
N TYR A 40 -2.03 14.86 5.47
CA TYR A 40 -1.65 13.85 4.49
C TYR A 40 -2.05 12.43 4.92
N LEU A 41 -2.21 12.16 6.23
CA LEU A 41 -2.63 10.86 6.77
C LEU A 41 -4.08 10.50 6.40
N LEU A 42 -4.88 11.45 5.91
CA LEU A 42 -6.19 11.16 5.32
C LEU A 42 -6.07 10.33 4.03
N LEU A 43 -4.95 10.43 3.29
CA LEU A 43 -4.75 9.64 2.08
C LEU A 43 -4.61 8.13 2.39
N PRO A 44 -3.72 7.67 3.29
CA PRO A 44 -3.66 6.27 3.68
C PRO A 44 -4.93 5.79 4.40
N LEU A 45 -5.65 6.66 5.13
CA LEU A 45 -6.95 6.32 5.71
C LEU A 45 -7.99 6.05 4.62
N THR A 46 -8.11 6.94 3.64
CA THR A 46 -8.97 6.75 2.46
C THR A 46 -8.58 5.50 1.69
N SER A 47 -7.28 5.28 1.51
CA SER A 47 -6.73 4.07 0.91
C SER A 47 -7.18 2.81 1.65
N ALA A 48 -7.17 2.81 2.98
CA ALA A 48 -7.63 1.67 3.80
C ALA A 48 -9.13 1.35 3.58
N ILE A 49 -9.96 2.38 3.46
CA ILE A 49 -11.41 2.24 3.18
C ILE A 49 -11.63 1.66 1.79
N LEU A 50 -10.96 2.24 0.77
CA LEU A 50 -11.06 1.77 -0.62
C LEU A 50 -10.60 0.33 -0.78
N TYR A 51 -9.52 -0.06 -0.07
CA TYR A 51 -9.07 -1.45 -0.03
C TYR A 51 -10.15 -2.37 0.53
N ALA A 52 -10.80 -1.98 1.63
CA ALA A 52 -11.85 -2.78 2.26
C ALA A 52 -13.02 -3.02 1.30
N ILE A 53 -13.48 -1.99 0.59
CA ILE A 53 -14.57 -2.11 -0.40
C ILE A 53 -14.11 -2.92 -1.61
N GLY A 54 -12.93 -2.61 -2.15
CA GLY A 54 -12.37 -3.28 -3.33
C GLY A 54 -12.16 -4.77 -3.11
N SER A 55 -11.66 -5.15 -1.91
CA SER A 55 -11.47 -6.55 -1.53
C SER A 55 -12.79 -7.34 -1.47
N LEU A 56 -13.90 -6.72 -1.06
CA LEU A 56 -15.23 -7.35 -1.13
C LEU A 56 -15.65 -7.62 -2.57
N GLY A 57 -15.38 -6.68 -3.48
CA GLY A 57 -15.64 -6.88 -4.92
C GLY A 57 -14.84 -8.04 -5.50
N LEU A 58 -13.53 -8.11 -5.20
CA LEU A 58 -12.69 -9.23 -5.65
C LEU A 58 -13.12 -10.56 -5.03
N ARG A 59 -13.55 -10.56 -3.76
CA ARG A 59 -14.10 -11.75 -3.10
C ARG A 59 -15.40 -12.20 -3.76
N ALA A 60 -16.29 -11.27 -4.10
CA ALA A 60 -17.51 -11.60 -4.84
C ALA A 60 -17.22 -12.19 -6.22
N ALA A 61 -16.20 -11.69 -6.93
CA ALA A 61 -15.75 -12.29 -8.18
C ALA A 61 -15.22 -13.71 -7.99
N ALA A 62 -14.48 -13.97 -6.91
CA ALA A 62 -13.99 -15.30 -6.57
C ALA A 62 -15.12 -16.29 -6.26
N GLN A 63 -16.20 -15.84 -5.61
CA GLN A 63 -17.40 -16.64 -5.37
C GLN A 63 -18.14 -17.04 -6.66
N GLU A 64 -18.01 -16.25 -7.71
CA GLU A 64 -18.50 -16.57 -9.08
C GLU A 64 -17.49 -17.42 -9.89
N GLY A 65 -16.47 -17.99 -9.23
CA GLY A 65 -15.52 -18.93 -9.82
C GLY A 65 -14.29 -18.29 -10.48
N VAL A 66 -14.07 -16.99 -10.30
CA VAL A 66 -12.88 -16.33 -10.86
C VAL A 66 -11.64 -16.64 -10.02
N SER A 67 -10.57 -17.09 -10.66
CA SER A 67 -9.30 -17.38 -10.03
C SER A 67 -8.69 -16.11 -9.37
N PRO A 68 -8.10 -16.22 -8.15
CA PRO A 68 -7.35 -15.13 -7.53
C PRO A 68 -6.22 -14.60 -8.41
N TRP A 69 -5.58 -15.45 -9.20
CA TRP A 69 -4.53 -15.07 -10.15
C TRP A 69 -5.03 -14.06 -11.20
N ARG A 70 -6.26 -14.27 -11.68
CA ARG A 70 -6.93 -13.34 -12.60
C ARG A 70 -7.18 -11.99 -11.95
N SER A 71 -7.58 -11.99 -10.68
CA SER A 71 -7.83 -10.76 -9.92
C SER A 71 -6.54 -9.94 -9.73
N ILE A 72 -5.42 -10.59 -9.39
CA ILE A 72 -4.11 -9.93 -9.30
C ILE A 72 -3.67 -9.39 -10.66
N PHE A 73 -3.75 -10.20 -11.70
CA PHE A 73 -3.38 -9.78 -13.05
C PHE A 73 -4.15 -8.52 -13.47
N MET A 74 -5.48 -8.53 -13.32
CA MET A 74 -6.31 -7.39 -13.66
C MET A 74 -5.98 -6.15 -12.82
N ALA A 75 -5.80 -6.31 -11.52
CA ALA A 75 -5.43 -5.21 -10.64
C ALA A 75 -4.08 -4.60 -11.03
N ASN A 76 -3.07 -5.42 -11.32
CA ASN A 76 -1.75 -4.94 -11.73
C ASN A 76 -1.77 -4.21 -13.07
N VAL A 77 -2.53 -4.72 -14.06
CA VAL A 77 -2.66 -4.08 -15.38
C VAL A 77 -3.39 -2.74 -15.27
N ILE A 78 -4.49 -2.68 -14.51
CA ILE A 78 -5.25 -1.45 -14.30
C ILE A 78 -4.39 -0.44 -13.52
N SER A 79 -3.65 -0.90 -12.51
CA SER A 79 -2.71 -0.04 -11.76
C SER A 79 -1.61 0.51 -12.66
N ALA A 80 -0.99 -0.32 -13.50
CA ALA A 80 0.02 0.14 -14.43
C ALA A 80 -0.54 1.21 -15.38
N ALA A 81 -1.73 0.99 -15.94
CA ALA A 81 -2.40 1.97 -16.80
C ALA A 81 -2.68 3.29 -16.06
N ALA A 82 -3.16 3.22 -14.80
CA ALA A 82 -3.42 4.40 -13.99
C ALA A 82 -2.14 5.18 -13.67
N PHE A 83 -1.06 4.49 -13.32
CA PHE A 83 0.23 5.13 -13.02
C PHE A 83 0.89 5.78 -14.24
N GLN A 84 0.60 5.32 -15.47
CA GLN A 84 1.10 5.99 -16.69
C GLN A 84 0.56 7.41 -16.85
N ILE A 85 -0.55 7.77 -16.20
CA ILE A 85 -1.10 9.14 -16.20
C ILE A 85 -0.08 10.11 -15.60
N TYR A 86 0.67 9.68 -14.58
CA TYR A 86 1.73 10.51 -13.97
C TYR A 86 2.89 10.83 -14.90
N LEU A 87 3.11 10.03 -15.96
CA LEU A 87 4.15 10.27 -16.96
C LEU A 87 3.72 11.28 -18.03
N ARG A 88 2.41 11.48 -18.25
CA ARG A 88 1.90 12.35 -19.32
C ARG A 88 2.14 13.85 -19.11
N GLY A 89 2.35 14.28 -17.89
CA GLY A 89 2.60 15.68 -17.52
C GLY A 89 4.04 16.16 -17.72
N TRP A 90 4.96 15.27 -18.15
CA TRP A 90 6.38 15.52 -18.25
C TRP A 90 6.82 15.56 -19.71
N PRO A 91 7.64 16.58 -20.12
CA PRO A 91 8.05 16.75 -21.51
C PRO A 91 8.94 15.63 -22.06
N THR A 92 9.59 14.89 -21.19
CA THR A 92 10.34 13.66 -21.53
C THR A 92 10.13 12.63 -20.41
N PRO A 93 9.84 11.35 -20.72
CA PRO A 93 9.90 10.30 -19.73
C PRO A 93 11.37 10.10 -19.35
N GLU A 94 11.83 10.86 -18.36
CA GLU A 94 13.17 10.69 -17.85
C GLU A 94 13.24 9.33 -17.15
N VAL A 95 14.05 8.50 -17.76
CA VAL A 95 14.38 7.16 -17.29
C VAL A 95 15.14 7.28 -15.97
N PRO A 96 14.78 6.54 -14.90
CA PRO A 96 15.57 6.56 -13.69
C PRO A 96 17.02 6.20 -13.98
N ALA A 97 17.97 6.95 -13.42
CA ALA A 97 19.39 6.63 -13.57
C ALA A 97 19.73 5.25 -12.97
N GLU A 98 18.93 4.78 -12.03
CA GLU A 98 19.09 3.51 -11.34
C GLU A 98 17.90 2.56 -11.65
N TRP A 99 17.96 1.89 -12.80
CA TRP A 99 16.90 0.96 -13.21
C TRP A 99 16.74 -0.25 -12.30
N LEU A 100 17.85 -0.83 -11.88
CA LEU A 100 17.83 -2.10 -11.16
C LEU A 100 17.06 -2.02 -9.84
N PRO A 101 17.26 -1.01 -8.96
CA PRO A 101 16.43 -0.83 -7.78
C PRO A 101 14.94 -0.66 -8.09
N VAL A 102 14.58 0.12 -9.12
CA VAL A 102 13.18 0.35 -9.49
C VAL A 102 12.51 -0.94 -10.00
N LEU A 103 13.20 -1.74 -10.82
CA LEU A 103 12.73 -3.07 -11.23
C LEU A 103 12.59 -3.99 -10.02
N GLY A 104 13.53 -3.92 -9.06
CA GLY A 104 13.47 -4.64 -7.79
C GLY A 104 12.23 -4.31 -6.98
N LEU A 105 11.80 -3.04 -6.93
CA LEU A 105 10.53 -2.66 -6.30
C LEU A 105 9.33 -3.34 -6.97
N GLY A 106 9.28 -3.33 -8.30
CA GLY A 106 8.21 -4.02 -9.03
C GLY A 106 8.17 -5.51 -8.75
N LEU A 107 9.34 -6.14 -8.64
CA LEU A 107 9.47 -7.56 -8.26
C LEU A 107 8.99 -7.80 -6.83
N LEU A 108 9.38 -6.95 -5.85
CA LEU A 108 8.92 -7.06 -4.47
C LEU A 108 7.39 -6.94 -4.38
N PHE A 109 6.81 -5.96 -5.08
CA PHE A 109 5.35 -5.80 -5.12
C PHE A 109 4.64 -7.01 -5.72
N PHE A 110 5.16 -7.54 -6.83
CA PHE A 110 4.63 -8.74 -7.49
C PHE A 110 4.75 -9.98 -6.60
N CYS A 111 5.93 -10.23 -6.00
CA CYS A 111 6.14 -11.34 -5.07
C CYS A 111 5.24 -11.24 -3.85
N GLY A 112 5.08 -10.04 -3.28
CA GLY A 112 4.16 -9.79 -2.17
C GLY A 112 2.72 -10.19 -2.49
N ASN A 113 2.24 -9.85 -3.69
CA ASN A 113 0.90 -10.25 -4.16
C ASN A 113 0.76 -11.78 -4.29
N ILE A 114 1.74 -12.45 -4.91
CA ILE A 114 1.73 -13.92 -5.06
C ILE A 114 1.73 -14.60 -3.70
N LEU A 115 2.67 -14.24 -2.83
CA LEU A 115 2.81 -14.84 -1.50
C LEU A 115 1.56 -14.63 -0.64
N THR A 116 0.88 -13.47 -0.78
CA THR A 116 -0.40 -13.21 -0.14
C THR A 116 -1.47 -14.18 -0.63
N VAL A 117 -1.60 -14.38 -1.94
CA VAL A 117 -2.59 -15.33 -2.48
C VAL A 117 -2.26 -16.75 -2.05
N LEU A 118 -1.01 -17.17 -2.11
CA LEU A 118 -0.59 -18.50 -1.65
C LEU A 118 -0.92 -18.71 -0.18
N SER A 119 -0.63 -17.71 0.67
CA SER A 119 -0.94 -17.76 2.10
C SER A 119 -2.44 -17.89 2.38
N LEU A 120 -3.28 -17.17 1.63
CA LEU A 120 -4.74 -17.21 1.79
C LEU A 120 -5.38 -18.44 1.16
N THR A 121 -4.76 -19.03 0.11
CA THR A 121 -5.30 -20.20 -0.60
C THR A 121 -4.92 -21.51 0.07
N TYR A 122 -3.66 -21.65 0.48
CA TYR A 122 -3.12 -22.87 1.07
C TYR A 122 -3.04 -22.82 2.60
N GLY A 123 -3.23 -21.64 3.17
CA GLY A 123 -3.15 -21.41 4.61
C GLY A 123 -4.49 -21.16 5.28
N ASP A 124 -4.42 -20.86 6.57
CA ASP A 124 -5.55 -20.44 7.39
C ASP A 124 -5.69 -18.91 7.34
N VAL A 125 -6.80 -18.41 6.80
CA VAL A 125 -7.07 -16.97 6.65
C VAL A 125 -7.05 -16.26 8.01
N SER A 126 -7.46 -16.94 9.09
CA SER A 126 -7.48 -16.36 10.44
C SER A 126 -6.07 -16.14 11.00
N ILE A 127 -5.09 -16.89 10.51
CA ILE A 127 -3.66 -16.75 10.84
C ILE A 127 -2.97 -15.82 9.82
N ALA A 128 -3.26 -15.99 8.53
CA ALA A 128 -2.64 -15.22 7.47
C ALA A 128 -2.84 -13.72 7.64
N THR A 129 -4.07 -13.28 7.97
CA THR A 129 -4.41 -11.86 8.05
C THR A 129 -3.66 -11.11 9.16
N PRO A 130 -3.58 -11.60 10.42
CA PRO A 130 -2.76 -10.98 11.46
C PRO A 130 -1.28 -10.95 11.11
N VAL A 131 -0.74 -12.03 10.54
CA VAL A 131 0.67 -12.09 10.14
C VAL A 131 0.97 -11.13 8.99
N LEU A 132 0.07 -10.96 8.03
CA LEU A 132 0.19 -9.93 7.00
C LEU A 132 0.17 -8.50 7.58
N ALA A 133 -0.52 -8.28 8.70
CA ALA A 133 -0.49 -6.99 9.41
C ALA A 133 0.87 -6.71 10.07
N ALA A 134 1.70 -7.73 10.32
CA ALA A 134 3.06 -7.55 10.81
C ALA A 134 3.93 -6.68 9.88
N LYS A 135 3.52 -6.48 8.62
CA LYS A 135 4.12 -5.51 7.70
C LYS A 135 4.42 -4.17 8.38
N VAL A 136 3.51 -3.67 9.21
CA VAL A 136 3.67 -2.38 9.91
C VAL A 136 4.91 -2.39 10.81
N VAL A 137 5.07 -3.42 11.63
CA VAL A 137 6.24 -3.57 12.52
C VAL A 137 7.52 -3.81 11.72
N ILE A 138 7.43 -4.57 10.62
CA ILE A 138 8.58 -4.80 9.73
C ILE A 138 9.05 -3.48 9.10
N VAL A 139 8.14 -2.61 8.64
CA VAL A 139 8.48 -1.28 8.14
C VAL A 139 9.20 -0.46 9.21
N VAL A 140 8.65 -0.40 10.42
CA VAL A 140 9.27 0.34 11.54
C VAL A 140 10.67 -0.22 11.86
N ALA A 141 10.81 -1.56 11.90
CA ALA A 141 12.10 -2.20 12.16
C ALA A 141 13.13 -1.92 11.05
N MET A 142 12.72 -1.99 9.78
CA MET A 142 13.61 -1.70 8.64
C MET A 142 14.06 -0.24 8.64
N LEU A 143 13.15 0.71 8.90
CA LEU A 143 13.52 2.13 9.03
C LEU A 143 14.50 2.38 10.17
N ALA A 144 14.30 1.71 11.32
CA ALA A 144 15.22 1.82 12.46
C ALA A 144 16.64 1.29 12.12
N VAL A 145 16.72 0.19 11.33
CA VAL A 145 18.01 -0.40 10.91
C VAL A 145 18.69 0.43 9.83
N LEU A 146 17.92 0.99 8.89
CA LEU A 146 18.46 1.78 7.78
C LEU A 146 18.85 3.20 8.21
N GLY A 147 18.44 3.64 9.41
CA GLY A 147 18.66 5.00 9.89
C GLY A 147 17.85 6.07 9.13
N ASP A 148 16.88 5.64 8.33
CA ASP A 148 16.03 6.49 7.51
C ASP A 148 14.76 6.84 8.31
N GLY A 149 14.80 7.93 9.06
CA GLY A 149 13.64 8.46 9.76
C GLY A 149 13.75 8.45 11.28
N ASN A 150 13.04 9.35 11.92
CA ASN A 150 12.92 9.45 13.38
C ASN A 150 11.96 8.39 13.92
N VAL A 151 12.42 7.13 14.00
CA VAL A 151 11.63 6.05 14.61
C VAL A 151 11.65 6.25 16.13
N THR A 152 10.56 6.82 16.65
CA THR A 152 10.38 7.07 18.09
C THR A 152 9.81 5.83 18.81
N GLY A 153 9.92 5.81 20.15
CA GLY A 153 9.25 4.76 20.94
C GLY A 153 7.74 4.71 20.73
N THR A 154 7.10 5.86 20.48
CA THR A 154 5.67 5.95 20.15
C THR A 154 5.33 5.24 18.84
N THR A 155 6.20 5.32 17.82
CA THR A 155 6.04 4.60 16.55
C THR A 155 6.05 3.08 16.73
N TRP A 156 6.96 2.56 17.58
CA TRP A 156 6.98 1.13 17.92
C TRP A 156 5.71 0.69 18.65
N VAL A 157 5.24 1.47 19.61
CA VAL A 157 4.00 1.19 20.34
C VAL A 157 2.81 1.22 19.39
N ALA A 158 2.71 2.22 18.52
CA ALA A 158 1.63 2.32 17.53
C ALA A 158 1.65 1.15 16.53
N GLY A 159 2.82 0.75 16.04
CA GLY A 159 2.98 -0.43 15.19
C GLY A 159 2.54 -1.72 15.89
N GLY A 160 2.98 -1.94 17.12
CA GLY A 160 2.58 -3.08 17.94
C GLY A 160 1.07 -3.13 18.22
N LEU A 161 0.47 -1.99 18.56
CA LEU A 161 -0.98 -1.86 18.75
C LEU A 161 -1.76 -2.16 17.47
N THR A 162 -1.25 -1.72 16.31
CA THR A 162 -1.89 -2.03 15.02
C THR A 162 -1.92 -3.52 14.75
N VAL A 163 -0.80 -4.22 14.95
CA VAL A 163 -0.72 -5.68 14.74
C VAL A 163 -1.61 -6.43 15.75
N ALA A 164 -1.54 -6.05 17.02
CA ALA A 164 -2.39 -6.63 18.07
C ALA A 164 -3.87 -6.39 17.77
N GLY A 165 -4.22 -5.17 17.34
CA GLY A 165 -5.58 -4.80 16.96
C GLY A 165 -6.11 -5.64 15.80
N VAL A 166 -5.36 -5.78 14.72
CA VAL A 166 -5.75 -6.64 13.59
C VAL A 166 -5.86 -8.10 14.03
N GLY A 167 -4.96 -8.59 14.87
CA GLY A 167 -5.03 -9.94 15.44
C GLY A 167 -6.32 -10.18 16.22
N LEU A 168 -6.69 -9.25 17.11
CA LEU A 168 -7.93 -9.32 17.88
C LEU A 168 -9.18 -9.29 17.00
N LEU A 169 -9.20 -8.49 15.92
CA LEU A 169 -10.30 -8.44 14.97
C LEU A 169 -10.54 -9.77 14.24
N GLN A 170 -9.49 -10.59 14.07
CA GLN A 170 -9.55 -11.86 13.36
C GLN A 170 -9.88 -13.06 14.25
N ILE A 171 -10.03 -12.86 15.57
CA ILE A 171 -10.45 -13.94 16.48
C ILE A 171 -11.84 -14.43 16.09
N GLN A 172 -11.91 -15.72 15.76
CA GLN A 172 -13.13 -16.43 15.38
C GLN A 172 -13.56 -17.38 16.49
N GLY A 173 -14.88 -17.71 16.55
CA GLY A 173 -15.39 -18.69 17.50
C GLY A 173 -14.84 -20.10 17.24
N LYS A 174 -14.94 -20.97 18.26
CA LYS A 174 -14.31 -22.32 18.34
C LYS A 174 -14.64 -23.34 17.22
N ASN A 175 -15.52 -23.04 16.27
CA ASN A 175 -16.08 -24.01 15.32
C ASN A 175 -15.44 -23.97 13.92
N HIS A 176 -14.26 -23.38 13.73
CA HIS A 176 -13.60 -23.45 12.43
C HIS A 176 -12.61 -24.63 12.39
N PRO A 177 -12.64 -25.44 11.33
CA PRO A 177 -11.66 -26.51 11.15
C PRO A 177 -10.25 -25.91 11.09
N ARG A 178 -9.35 -26.39 11.94
CA ARG A 178 -7.94 -26.00 11.90
C ARG A 178 -7.30 -26.62 10.65
N HIS A 179 -6.80 -25.79 9.76
CA HIS A 179 -6.00 -26.26 8.64
C HIS A 179 -4.63 -26.77 9.12
N HIS A 180 -4.14 -27.88 8.48
CA HIS A 180 -2.91 -28.55 8.88
C HIS A 180 -1.60 -27.78 8.58
N HIS A 181 -1.66 -26.63 7.90
CA HIS A 181 -0.49 -25.92 7.38
C HIS A 181 -0.21 -24.56 8.07
N VAL A 182 -0.31 -24.52 9.41
CA VAL A 182 -0.10 -23.27 10.19
C VAL A 182 1.27 -22.65 9.92
N LEU A 183 2.33 -23.45 9.96
CA LEU A 183 3.70 -22.96 9.73
C LEU A 183 3.87 -22.38 8.32
N LEU A 184 3.35 -23.07 7.31
CA LEU A 184 3.37 -22.60 5.92
C LEU A 184 2.63 -21.26 5.78
N THR A 185 1.46 -21.12 6.42
CA THR A 185 0.69 -19.87 6.46
C THR A 185 1.52 -18.72 7.03
N ILE A 186 2.18 -18.96 8.19
CA ILE A 186 3.01 -17.95 8.84
C ILE A 186 4.18 -17.56 7.94
N LEU A 187 4.90 -18.53 7.39
CA LEU A 187 6.07 -18.25 6.54
C LEU A 187 5.69 -17.48 5.27
N LEU A 188 4.63 -17.89 4.57
CA LEU A 188 4.17 -17.21 3.37
C LEU A 188 3.68 -15.79 3.67
N SER A 189 2.91 -15.59 4.75
CA SER A 189 2.42 -14.28 5.16
C SER A 189 3.54 -13.36 5.61
N LEU A 190 4.53 -13.88 6.33
CA LEU A 190 5.68 -13.10 6.78
C LEU A 190 6.56 -12.69 5.59
N ALA A 191 6.81 -13.60 4.66
CA ALA A 191 7.52 -13.30 3.42
C ALA A 191 6.78 -12.25 2.58
N ALA A 192 5.45 -12.36 2.45
CA ALA A 192 4.64 -11.34 1.78
C ALA A 192 4.74 -9.98 2.46
N SER A 193 4.66 -9.94 3.80
CA SER A 193 4.78 -8.72 4.60
C SER A 193 6.16 -8.06 4.42
N THR A 194 7.22 -8.85 4.37
CA THR A 194 8.59 -8.37 4.14
C THR A 194 8.75 -7.81 2.73
N CYS A 195 8.20 -8.48 1.71
CA CYS A 195 8.19 -7.96 0.33
C CYS A 195 7.48 -6.60 0.24
N PHE A 196 6.30 -6.47 0.83
CA PHE A 196 5.57 -5.19 0.84
C PHE A 196 6.26 -4.13 1.70
N ALA A 197 6.87 -4.47 2.82
CA ALA A 197 7.65 -3.53 3.63
C ALA A 197 8.86 -3.00 2.84
N GLY A 198 9.60 -3.89 2.19
CA GLY A 198 10.72 -3.52 1.31
C GLY A 198 10.28 -2.65 0.13
N PHE A 199 9.11 -2.95 -0.47
CA PHE A 199 8.53 -2.12 -1.52
C PHE A 199 8.20 -0.72 -0.99
N ASP A 200 7.53 -0.59 0.16
CA ASP A 200 7.12 0.70 0.71
C ASP A 200 8.32 1.60 1.04
N ILE A 201 9.32 1.03 1.72
CA ILE A 201 10.55 1.76 2.07
C ILE A 201 11.35 2.10 0.82
N GLY A 202 11.44 1.17 -0.11
CA GLY A 202 12.12 1.42 -1.38
C GLY A 202 11.44 2.50 -2.21
N VAL A 203 10.10 2.54 -2.25
CA VAL A 203 9.35 3.65 -2.89
C VAL A 203 9.67 4.97 -2.18
N GLN A 204 9.64 4.99 -0.85
CA GLN A 204 10.00 6.18 -0.07
C GLN A 204 11.42 6.64 -0.42
N SER A 205 12.41 5.80 -0.25
CA SER A 205 13.83 6.14 -0.41
C SER A 205 14.19 6.53 -1.85
N LEU A 206 13.74 5.77 -2.86
CA LEU A 206 14.04 6.08 -4.25
C LEU A 206 13.26 7.30 -4.74
N SER A 207 12.02 7.52 -4.26
CA SER A 207 11.26 8.72 -4.62
C SER A 207 11.86 9.98 -4.02
N ALA A 208 12.50 9.91 -2.85
CA ALA A 208 13.25 11.02 -2.28
C ALA A 208 14.44 11.45 -3.16
N ARG A 209 15.10 10.48 -3.82
CA ARG A 209 16.27 10.73 -4.66
C ARG A 209 15.92 11.11 -6.10
N HIS A 210 14.94 10.42 -6.70
CA HIS A 210 14.65 10.51 -8.13
C HIS A 210 13.31 11.14 -8.47
N GLY A 211 12.47 11.38 -7.45
CA GLY A 211 11.09 11.84 -7.62
C GLY A 211 10.08 10.69 -7.85
N PHE A 212 8.91 10.84 -7.25
CA PHE A 212 7.82 9.85 -7.32
C PHE A 212 7.45 9.44 -8.75
N HIS A 213 7.36 10.40 -9.66
CA HIS A 213 6.97 10.21 -11.06
C HIS A 213 7.95 9.37 -11.88
N ARG A 214 9.21 9.24 -11.41
CA ARG A 214 10.24 8.40 -12.06
C ARG A 214 10.31 7.00 -11.45
N VAL A 215 9.83 6.81 -10.24
CA VAL A 215 9.94 5.54 -9.52
C VAL A 215 8.65 4.73 -9.60
N ALA A 216 7.53 5.30 -9.16
CA ALA A 216 6.29 4.56 -9.00
C ALA A 216 5.71 3.99 -10.31
N PRO A 217 5.64 4.76 -11.44
CA PRO A 217 5.09 4.22 -12.68
C PRO A 217 5.88 3.03 -13.23
N TYR A 218 7.20 3.08 -13.15
CA TYR A 218 8.06 2.00 -13.65
C TYR A 218 8.04 0.77 -12.73
N ALA A 219 8.01 0.96 -11.41
CA ALA A 219 7.87 -0.15 -10.47
C ALA A 219 6.54 -0.90 -10.68
N ILE A 220 5.43 -0.16 -10.80
CA ILE A 220 4.11 -0.76 -11.03
C ILE A 220 3.99 -1.36 -12.43
N LEU A 221 4.60 -0.75 -13.46
CA LEU A 221 4.68 -1.35 -14.80
C LEU A 221 5.43 -2.68 -14.76
N THR A 222 6.55 -2.75 -14.04
CA THR A 222 7.31 -3.99 -13.85
C THR A 222 6.45 -5.08 -13.22
N ALA A 223 5.71 -4.76 -12.16
CA ALA A 223 4.79 -5.72 -11.54
C ALA A 223 3.70 -6.20 -12.50
N ALA A 224 3.16 -5.30 -13.36
CA ALA A 224 2.19 -5.67 -14.38
C ALA A 224 2.79 -6.58 -15.46
N VAL A 225 4.02 -6.31 -15.93
CA VAL A 225 4.72 -7.17 -16.89
C VAL A 225 4.97 -8.54 -16.28
N LEU A 226 5.48 -8.61 -15.04
CA LEU A 226 5.68 -9.88 -14.34
C LEU A 226 4.37 -10.64 -14.13
N SER A 227 3.24 -9.94 -13.96
CA SER A 227 1.94 -10.59 -13.79
C SER A 227 1.41 -11.29 -15.05
N LEU A 228 2.02 -11.07 -16.23
CA LEU A 228 1.75 -11.88 -17.43
C LEU A 228 2.05 -13.37 -17.20
N ALA A 229 3.03 -13.68 -16.32
CA ALA A 229 3.33 -15.05 -15.92
C ALA A 229 2.17 -15.74 -15.18
N LEU A 230 1.19 -14.99 -14.68
CA LEU A 230 0.00 -15.54 -14.02
C LEU A 230 -1.10 -15.98 -15.02
N LEU A 231 -1.01 -15.60 -16.28
CA LEU A 231 -2.03 -15.93 -17.28
C LEU A 231 -2.29 -17.44 -17.42
N PRO A 232 -1.28 -18.33 -17.42
CA PRO A 232 -1.50 -19.77 -17.46
C PRO A 232 -2.23 -20.32 -16.23
N LEU A 233 -2.15 -19.64 -15.09
CA LEU A 233 -2.80 -20.02 -13.83
C LEU A 233 -4.26 -19.55 -13.75
N CYS A 234 -4.73 -18.79 -14.75
CA CYS A 234 -6.10 -18.33 -14.81
C CYS A 234 -7.00 -19.46 -15.31
N ASN A 235 -8.01 -19.82 -14.53
CA ASN A 235 -8.91 -20.93 -14.79
C ASN A 235 -9.88 -20.76 -15.97
N MET A 236 -10.11 -19.52 -16.41
CA MET A 236 -11.06 -19.18 -17.48
C MET A 236 -10.48 -18.15 -18.43
N ARG A 237 -10.87 -18.18 -19.70
CA ARG A 237 -10.62 -17.05 -20.61
C ARG A 237 -11.51 -15.85 -20.19
N TYR A 238 -11.05 -14.63 -20.43
CA TYR A 238 -11.82 -13.44 -20.05
C TYR A 238 -13.23 -13.41 -20.65
N ARG A 239 -13.40 -13.95 -21.86
CA ARG A 239 -14.71 -14.02 -22.56
C ARG A 239 -15.71 -14.94 -21.86
N GLU A 240 -15.22 -15.98 -21.21
CA GLU A 240 -16.01 -17.02 -20.54
C GLU A 240 -16.50 -16.58 -19.14
N ILE A 241 -15.93 -15.52 -18.58
CA ILE A 241 -16.30 -15.00 -17.26
C ILE A 241 -17.74 -14.44 -17.33
N PRO A 242 -18.62 -14.82 -16.38
CA PRO A 242 -19.97 -14.26 -16.29
C PRO A 242 -19.97 -12.74 -16.19
N THR A 243 -20.95 -12.07 -16.81
CA THR A 243 -21.05 -10.60 -16.82
C THR A 243 -21.08 -10.02 -15.40
N LYS A 244 -21.74 -10.70 -14.45
CA LYS A 244 -21.77 -10.33 -13.03
C LYS A 244 -20.39 -10.36 -12.41
N ALA A 245 -19.62 -11.41 -12.65
CA ALA A 245 -18.25 -11.54 -12.15
C ALA A 245 -17.31 -10.51 -12.79
N LYS A 246 -17.47 -10.20 -14.08
CA LYS A 246 -16.74 -9.11 -14.75
C LYS A 246 -16.94 -7.77 -14.04
N ARG A 247 -18.19 -7.44 -13.69
CA ARG A 247 -18.50 -6.20 -12.93
C ARG A 247 -17.77 -6.17 -11.60
N PHE A 248 -17.78 -7.27 -10.84
CA PHE A 248 -17.10 -7.38 -9.57
C PHE A 248 -15.58 -7.25 -9.69
N ILE A 249 -14.97 -7.87 -10.72
CA ILE A 249 -13.53 -7.72 -10.98
C ILE A 249 -13.19 -6.26 -11.29
N TRP A 250 -13.91 -5.61 -12.20
CA TRP A 250 -13.61 -4.23 -12.58
C TRP A 250 -13.78 -3.26 -11.43
N ILE A 251 -14.87 -3.37 -10.65
CA ILE A 251 -15.07 -2.53 -9.47
C ILE A 251 -14.01 -2.83 -8.43
N GLY A 252 -13.77 -4.10 -8.11
CA GLY A 252 -12.80 -4.51 -7.10
C GLY A 252 -11.38 -4.12 -7.48
N ALA A 253 -10.93 -4.45 -8.68
CA ALA A 253 -9.60 -4.10 -9.15
C ALA A 253 -9.42 -2.58 -9.32
N GLY A 254 -10.44 -1.86 -9.79
CA GLY A 254 -10.41 -0.40 -9.90
C GLY A 254 -10.26 0.28 -8.53
N LEU A 255 -11.02 -0.16 -7.52
CA LEU A 255 -10.90 0.37 -6.15
C LEU A 255 -9.56 0.01 -5.51
N VAL A 256 -9.05 -1.21 -5.73
CA VAL A 256 -7.70 -1.62 -5.28
C VAL A 256 -6.63 -0.82 -5.99
N THR A 257 -6.79 -0.50 -7.27
CA THR A 257 -5.89 0.39 -8.00
C THR A 257 -5.90 1.80 -7.41
N LEU A 258 -7.07 2.38 -7.18
CA LEU A 258 -7.19 3.71 -6.61
C LEU A 258 -6.55 3.78 -5.21
N GLN A 259 -6.81 2.77 -4.36
CA GLN A 259 -6.18 2.67 -3.06
C GLN A 259 -4.65 2.54 -3.17
N ALA A 260 -4.13 1.70 -4.08
CA ALA A 260 -2.70 1.55 -4.28
C ALA A 260 -2.07 2.87 -4.76
N THR A 261 -2.75 3.59 -5.64
CA THR A 261 -2.30 4.91 -6.11
C THR A 261 -2.18 5.91 -4.96
N LEU A 262 -3.20 6.02 -4.10
CA LEU A 262 -3.17 6.92 -2.95
C LEU A 262 -2.09 6.53 -1.95
N LEU A 263 -1.92 5.24 -1.67
CA LEU A 263 -0.93 4.74 -0.73
C LEU A 263 0.50 4.97 -1.23
N ILE A 264 0.79 4.57 -2.47
CA ILE A 264 2.13 4.70 -3.08
C ILE A 264 2.48 6.18 -3.27
N TYR A 265 1.50 7.02 -3.64
CA TYR A 265 1.68 8.47 -3.70
C TYR A 265 2.05 9.05 -2.33
N SER A 266 1.35 8.62 -1.28
CA SER A 266 1.65 9.06 0.08
C SER A 266 3.08 8.69 0.50
N LEU A 267 3.50 7.45 0.24
CA LEU A 267 4.84 6.95 0.56
C LEU A 267 5.94 7.74 -0.18
N GLY A 268 5.75 7.97 -1.47
CA GLY A 268 6.75 8.64 -2.30
C GLY A 268 6.82 10.15 -2.08
N THR A 269 5.76 10.79 -1.58
CA THR A 269 5.66 12.25 -1.45
C THR A 269 5.94 12.73 -0.03
N PHE A 270 5.38 12.07 0.99
CA PHE A 270 5.45 12.55 2.37
C PHE A 270 6.58 11.91 3.18
N GLN A 271 7.24 10.88 2.67
CA GLN A 271 8.44 10.28 3.28
C GLN A 271 8.23 9.76 4.72
N ASP A 272 7.00 9.34 5.05
CA ASP A 272 6.61 8.77 6.35
C ASP A 272 6.02 7.37 6.18
N ALA A 273 6.84 6.40 5.80
CA ALA A 273 6.35 5.03 5.61
C ALA A 273 5.80 4.41 6.90
N ALA A 274 6.32 4.79 8.07
CA ALA A 274 5.84 4.28 9.35
C ALA A 274 4.42 4.74 9.66
N GLY A 275 4.18 6.07 9.72
CA GLY A 275 2.85 6.64 10.00
C GLY A 275 1.83 6.22 8.94
N ILE A 276 2.19 6.28 7.66
CA ILE A 276 1.34 5.87 6.54
C ILE A 276 0.89 4.40 6.69
N ASN A 277 1.81 3.49 7.04
CA ASN A 277 1.47 2.08 7.21
C ASN A 277 0.67 1.80 8.47
N ILE A 278 0.89 2.53 9.57
CA ILE A 278 0.08 2.43 10.80
C ILE A 278 -1.37 2.82 10.49
N VAL A 279 -1.59 3.97 9.86
CA VAL A 279 -2.94 4.43 9.48
C VAL A 279 -3.59 3.49 8.47
N TYR A 280 -2.84 3.04 7.46
CA TYR A 280 -3.33 2.04 6.50
C TYR A 280 -3.65 0.69 7.14
N GLY A 281 -3.00 0.34 8.26
CA GLY A 281 -3.32 -0.84 9.06
C GLY A 281 -4.79 -0.90 9.52
N SER A 282 -5.47 0.24 9.61
CA SER A 282 -6.91 0.33 9.91
C SER A 282 -7.82 -0.37 8.89
N ARG A 283 -7.29 -0.77 7.72
CA ARG A 283 -8.05 -1.53 6.70
C ARG A 283 -8.76 -2.77 7.27
N GLY A 284 -8.19 -3.40 8.31
CA GLY A 284 -8.82 -4.53 8.99
C GLY A 284 -10.13 -4.15 9.70
N LEU A 285 -10.16 -2.98 10.35
CA LEU A 285 -11.35 -2.40 10.97
C LEU A 285 -12.41 -2.06 9.91
N TRP A 286 -12.00 -1.35 8.87
CA TRP A 286 -12.89 -0.98 7.76
C TRP A 286 -13.44 -2.21 7.04
N GLY A 287 -12.65 -3.27 6.91
CA GLY A 287 -13.12 -4.54 6.34
C GLY A 287 -14.31 -5.11 7.09
N ILE A 288 -14.26 -5.16 8.42
CA ILE A 288 -15.38 -5.63 9.26
C ILE A 288 -16.58 -4.70 9.14
N PHE A 289 -16.36 -3.39 9.20
CA PHE A 289 -17.43 -2.40 9.07
C PHE A 289 -18.12 -2.51 7.71
N MET A 290 -17.36 -2.65 6.60
CA MET A 290 -17.92 -2.78 5.26
C MET A 290 -18.68 -4.10 5.06
N VAL A 291 -18.20 -5.21 5.64
CA VAL A 291 -18.96 -6.48 5.66
C VAL A 291 -20.30 -6.28 6.40
N TRP A 292 -20.32 -5.55 7.49
CA TRP A 292 -21.56 -5.25 8.21
C TRP A 292 -22.49 -4.33 7.40
N ALA A 293 -21.97 -3.26 6.81
CA ALA A 293 -22.77 -2.24 6.12
C ALA A 293 -23.29 -2.70 4.76
N ILE A 294 -22.43 -3.31 3.95
CA ILE A 294 -22.74 -3.64 2.53
C ILE A 294 -22.51 -5.11 2.18
N GLY A 295 -22.02 -5.94 3.10
CA GLY A 295 -21.69 -7.34 2.84
C GLY A 295 -22.85 -8.17 2.30
N LYS A 296 -24.10 -7.84 2.67
CA LYS A 296 -25.31 -8.48 2.14
C LYS A 296 -25.43 -8.35 0.61
N HIS A 297 -25.04 -7.23 0.04
CA HIS A 297 -25.06 -6.97 -1.41
C HIS A 297 -24.02 -7.80 -2.18
N PHE A 298 -22.97 -8.23 -1.47
CA PHE A 298 -21.90 -9.08 -2.02
C PHE A 298 -22.04 -10.56 -1.63
N GLY A 299 -23.21 -10.96 -1.09
CA GLY A 299 -23.50 -12.35 -0.74
C GLY A 299 -22.75 -12.86 0.50
N ASN A 300 -22.18 -11.97 1.31
CA ASN A 300 -21.41 -12.33 2.49
C ASN A 300 -22.31 -12.47 3.73
N ARG A 301 -22.37 -13.68 4.32
CA ARG A 301 -23.19 -14.00 5.51
C ARG A 301 -22.37 -14.17 6.81
N GLU A 302 -21.14 -13.70 6.85
CA GLU A 302 -20.20 -13.96 7.96
C GLU A 302 -20.57 -13.33 9.33
N LEU A 303 -21.70 -12.64 9.45
CA LEU A 303 -22.04 -11.86 10.65
C LEU A 303 -22.91 -12.58 11.70
N GLN A 304 -22.99 -13.91 11.70
CA GLN A 304 -23.55 -14.62 12.87
C GLN A 304 -22.48 -14.64 14.00
N THR A 305 -22.32 -13.50 14.67
CA THR A 305 -21.27 -13.29 15.66
C THR A 305 -21.73 -13.74 17.03
N ASN A 306 -21.01 -14.70 17.62
CA ASN A 306 -21.15 -15.07 19.02
C ASN A 306 -20.72 -13.90 19.94
N ARG A 307 -21.47 -13.62 21.01
CA ARG A 307 -21.21 -12.50 21.96
C ARG A 307 -19.75 -12.46 22.49
N GLY A 308 -19.08 -13.61 22.60
CA GLY A 308 -17.67 -13.68 23.02
C GLY A 308 -16.71 -13.06 22.02
N VAL A 309 -16.94 -13.25 20.72
CA VAL A 309 -16.10 -12.69 19.64
C VAL A 309 -16.25 -11.17 19.53
N PHE A 310 -17.42 -10.64 19.88
CA PHE A 310 -17.69 -9.20 19.82
C PHE A 310 -16.75 -8.38 20.72
N LYS A 311 -16.47 -8.87 21.95
CA LYS A 311 -15.53 -8.20 22.88
C LYS A 311 -14.11 -8.06 22.28
N PHE A 312 -13.60 -9.09 21.63
CA PHE A 312 -12.30 -9.04 20.96
C PHE A 312 -12.28 -8.06 19.78
N ARG A 313 -13.38 -7.96 19.04
CA ARG A 313 -13.51 -7.00 17.95
C ARG A 313 -13.52 -5.56 18.45
N ILE A 314 -14.19 -5.26 19.55
CA ILE A 314 -14.13 -3.92 20.18
C ILE A 314 -12.71 -3.63 20.65
N ALA A 315 -12.08 -4.54 21.38
CA ALA A 315 -10.71 -4.36 21.85
C ALA A 315 -9.73 -4.13 20.68
N GLY A 316 -9.87 -4.91 19.60
CA GLY A 316 -9.05 -4.72 18.38
C GLY A 316 -9.28 -3.37 17.72
N ALA A 317 -10.53 -2.92 17.63
CA ALA A 317 -10.85 -1.59 17.10
C ALA A 317 -10.24 -0.47 17.96
N LEU A 318 -10.33 -0.58 19.28
CA LEU A 318 -9.72 0.39 20.21
C LEU A 318 -8.19 0.42 20.05
N CYS A 319 -7.51 -0.72 19.94
CA CYS A 319 -6.07 -0.77 19.68
C CYS A 319 -5.69 -0.01 18.41
N ILE A 320 -6.43 -0.21 17.31
CA ILE A 320 -6.14 0.46 16.03
C ILE A 320 -6.40 1.96 16.13
N VAL A 321 -7.51 2.39 16.73
CA VAL A 321 -7.83 3.81 16.92
C VAL A 321 -6.77 4.49 17.79
N THR A 322 -6.32 3.83 18.86
CA THR A 322 -5.25 4.34 19.72
C THR A 322 -3.92 4.44 18.95
N ALA A 323 -3.58 3.42 18.13
CA ALA A 323 -2.40 3.45 17.29
C ALA A 323 -2.40 4.63 16.32
N ILE A 324 -3.53 4.89 15.66
CA ILE A 324 -3.72 6.05 14.79
C ILE A 324 -3.56 7.35 15.59
N GLY A 325 -4.20 7.46 16.75
CA GLY A 325 -4.08 8.63 17.63
C GLY A 325 -2.64 8.94 18.01
N LEU A 326 -1.82 7.93 18.28
CA LEU A 326 -0.40 8.10 18.58
C LEU A 326 0.44 8.62 17.41
N VAL A 327 0.02 8.37 16.17
CA VAL A 327 0.70 8.89 14.97
C VAL A 327 0.33 10.35 14.71
N PHE A 328 -0.85 10.80 15.18
CA PHE A 328 -1.29 12.19 15.04
C PHE A 328 -0.73 13.12 16.14
N MET A 329 -0.09 12.56 17.18
CA MET A 329 0.54 13.32 18.28
C MET A 329 1.99 13.66 17.96
#